data_4c39cb1fe47217933c650030a70ac7eb
#
_entry.id   4c39cb1fe47217933c650030a70ac7eb
#
_cell.length_a   1.000
_cell.length_b   1.000
_cell.length_c   1.000
_cell.angle_alpha   90.00
_cell.angle_beta   90.00
_cell.angle_gamma   90.00
#
_symmetry.space_group_name_H-M   'P 1'
#
loop_
_entity.id
_entity.type
_entity.pdbx_description
1 polymer ?
#
loop_
_entity_poly.entity_id
_entity_poly.type
_entity_poly.pdbx_seq_one_letter_code
_entity_poly.pdbx_strand_id
1 'polypeptide(L)'
;GNDCILIFAIDISPIQQRNLEKIYKIKILDKTSLILEIFGERAFSKIGRIQVELAHLSWQKSRLVRSWTHLERQRGGFGFLGGPGESQIELDKRMINKRIKQLKFLILKAKKTREIQYNNRQKKRVPVVSLLGYTNAGKSTLFNSLTKLKVSAKNKLFETLDTKISYFYLPLTKKAYINDTVGFISDLPTLLVEAFKSTLDEVTKADLLIHVRDISISNHEEQKTDVLNILKQLNIIPNTIGGPPM
;
A
#
# COMPACT_ATOMS: atom_id res chain seq x y z
N GLY A 1 32.68 4.57 5.15
CA GLY A 1 32.16 3.24 4.84
C GLY A 1 31.14 3.38 3.72
N ASN A 2 31.27 2.61 2.65
CA ASN A 2 30.28 2.63 1.58
C ASN A 2 29.02 1.94 2.10
N ASP A 3 27.98 2.70 2.37
CA ASP A 3 26.65 2.19 2.71
C ASP A 3 25.98 1.62 1.45
N CYS A 4 26.45 0.45 1.02
CA CYS A 4 25.85 -0.26 -0.09
C CYS A 4 24.66 -1.08 0.40
N ILE A 5 23.57 -1.04 -0.37
CA ILE A 5 22.38 -1.90 -0.16
C ILE A 5 22.24 -2.77 -1.40
N LEU A 6 22.08 -4.08 -1.21
CA LEU A 6 21.78 -5.01 -2.31
C LEU A 6 20.27 -5.28 -2.35
N ILE A 7 19.67 -5.08 -3.52
CA ILE A 7 18.23 -5.22 -3.72
C ILE A 7 17.97 -6.39 -4.66
N PHE A 8 17.10 -7.31 -4.22
CA PHE A 8 16.59 -8.41 -5.04
C PHE A 8 15.22 -8.07 -5.60
N ALA A 9 15.03 -8.24 -6.91
CA ALA A 9 13.73 -8.03 -7.58
C ALA A 9 12.69 -9.12 -7.23
N ILE A 10 13.11 -10.18 -6.55
CA ILE A 10 12.31 -11.33 -6.13
C ILE A 10 12.25 -11.39 -4.60
N ASP A 11 11.24 -12.09 -4.08
CA ASP A 11 11.17 -12.37 -2.64
C ASP A 11 12.24 -13.39 -2.24
N ILE A 12 12.98 -13.11 -1.18
CA ILE A 12 13.99 -14.01 -0.60
C ILE A 12 13.55 -14.50 0.78
N SER A 13 13.91 -15.72 1.12
CA SER A 13 13.60 -16.27 2.44
C SER A 13 14.44 -15.58 3.54
N PRO A 14 13.96 -15.57 4.80
CA PRO A 14 14.74 -15.02 5.92
C PRO A 14 16.12 -15.64 6.08
N ILE A 15 16.24 -16.95 5.77
CA ILE A 15 17.51 -17.68 5.85
C ILE A 15 18.46 -17.22 4.75
N GLN A 16 17.97 -17.10 3.52
CA GLN A 16 18.75 -16.58 2.39
C GLN A 16 19.24 -15.17 2.68
N GLN A 17 18.33 -14.28 3.14
CA GLN A 17 18.71 -12.91 3.49
C GLN A 17 19.82 -12.89 4.53
N ARG A 18 19.66 -13.61 5.64
CA ARG A 18 20.66 -13.68 6.70
C ARG A 18 22.02 -14.20 6.22
N ASN A 19 22.00 -15.24 5.38
CA ASN A 19 23.25 -15.82 4.84
C ASN A 19 23.96 -14.84 3.92
N LEU A 20 23.22 -14.15 3.03
CA LEU A 20 23.76 -13.14 2.14
C LEU A 20 24.30 -11.93 2.93
N GLU A 21 23.59 -11.44 3.95
CA GLU A 21 24.06 -10.36 4.83
C GLU A 21 25.34 -10.72 5.57
N LYS A 22 25.48 -11.99 6.00
CA LYS A 22 26.72 -12.49 6.62
C LYS A 22 27.91 -12.52 5.67
N ILE A 23 27.68 -12.94 4.41
CA ILE A 23 28.70 -13.06 3.38
C ILE A 23 29.16 -11.68 2.91
N TYR A 24 28.21 -10.83 2.53
CA TYR A 24 28.52 -9.54 1.92
C TYR A 24 28.70 -8.40 2.92
N LYS A 25 28.28 -8.59 4.18
CA LYS A 25 28.31 -7.57 5.26
C LYS A 25 27.62 -6.25 4.88
N ILE A 26 26.57 -6.33 4.08
CA ILE A 26 25.74 -5.22 3.62
C ILE A 26 24.27 -5.51 3.89
N LYS A 27 23.43 -4.46 3.95
CA LYS A 27 21.96 -4.61 4.06
C LYS A 27 21.41 -5.22 2.77
N ILE A 28 20.55 -6.22 2.92
CA ILE A 28 19.88 -6.89 1.81
C ILE A 28 18.38 -6.68 1.91
N LEU A 29 17.78 -6.22 0.83
CA LEU A 29 16.35 -6.00 0.70
C LEU A 29 15.79 -6.83 -0.46
N ASP A 30 14.61 -7.39 -0.25
CA ASP A 30 13.78 -7.90 -1.33
C ASP A 30 12.80 -6.82 -1.81
N LYS A 31 12.06 -7.10 -2.90
CA LYS A 31 11.06 -6.17 -3.46
C LYS A 31 10.06 -5.70 -2.40
N THR A 32 9.54 -6.61 -1.59
CA THR A 32 8.53 -6.30 -0.56
C THR A 32 9.10 -5.40 0.54
N SER A 33 10.29 -5.71 1.05
CA SER A 33 10.93 -4.88 2.09
C SER A 33 11.31 -3.50 1.56
N LEU A 34 11.79 -3.40 0.32
CA LEU A 34 12.08 -2.10 -0.30
C LEU A 34 10.82 -1.23 -0.40
N ILE A 35 9.69 -1.80 -0.85
CA ILE A 35 8.43 -1.06 -0.93
C ILE A 35 7.98 -0.58 0.47
N LEU A 36 8.12 -1.42 1.49
CA LEU A 36 7.80 -1.05 2.87
C LEU A 36 8.67 0.11 3.38
N GLU A 37 9.96 0.11 3.10
CA GLU A 37 10.86 1.22 3.44
C GLU A 37 10.43 2.52 2.74
N ILE A 38 10.15 2.47 1.43
CA ILE A 38 9.65 3.63 0.67
C ILE A 38 8.34 4.14 1.28
N PHE A 39 7.43 3.26 1.64
CA PHE A 39 6.15 3.63 2.26
C PHE A 39 6.36 4.26 3.64
N GLY A 40 7.34 3.76 4.42
CA GLY A 40 7.73 4.35 5.69
C GLY A 40 8.13 5.82 5.57
N GLU A 41 8.92 6.13 4.53
CA GLU A 41 9.34 7.52 4.24
C GLU A 41 8.21 8.40 3.69
N ARG A 42 7.20 7.82 3.02
CA ARG A 42 6.10 8.54 2.36
C ARG A 42 4.86 8.70 3.22
N ALA A 43 4.76 8.04 4.35
CA ALA A 43 3.61 8.09 5.25
C ALA A 43 3.68 9.35 6.14
N PHE A 44 3.06 10.43 5.74
CA PHE A 44 3.01 11.66 6.51
C PHE A 44 1.83 11.71 7.46
N SER A 45 0.67 11.18 7.07
CA SER A 45 -0.51 11.17 7.93
C SER A 45 -0.40 10.15 9.06
N LYS A 46 -1.10 10.42 10.16
CA LYS A 46 -1.19 9.45 11.27
C LYS A 46 -1.75 8.11 10.81
N ILE A 47 -2.71 8.11 9.89
CA ILE A 47 -3.35 6.88 9.39
C ILE A 47 -2.39 6.15 8.45
N GLY A 48 -1.71 6.86 7.54
CA GLY A 48 -0.71 6.28 6.65
C GLY A 48 0.40 5.59 7.45
N ARG A 49 0.92 6.22 8.50
CA ARG A 49 1.93 5.60 9.38
C ARG A 49 1.42 4.32 10.05
N ILE A 50 0.17 4.33 10.54
CA ILE A 50 -0.45 3.15 11.15
C ILE A 50 -0.61 2.01 10.12
N GLN A 51 -0.96 2.33 8.88
CA GLN A 51 -1.09 1.36 7.80
C GLN A 51 0.26 0.76 7.40
N VAL A 52 1.30 1.58 7.28
CA VAL A 52 2.67 1.13 7.01
C VAL A 52 3.19 0.26 8.15
N GLU A 53 2.99 0.66 9.40
CA GLU A 53 3.36 -0.14 10.57
C GLU A 53 2.64 -1.49 10.57
N LEU A 54 1.34 -1.52 10.24
CA LEU A 54 0.56 -2.76 10.12
C LEU A 54 1.13 -3.66 9.03
N ALA A 55 1.46 -3.11 7.86
CA ALA A 55 2.05 -3.86 6.76
C ALA A 55 3.42 -4.45 7.15
N HIS A 56 4.27 -3.64 7.77
CA HIS A 56 5.60 -4.05 8.22
C HIS A 56 5.54 -5.18 9.26
N LEU A 57 4.68 -5.05 10.27
CA LEU A 57 4.51 -6.10 11.30
C LEU A 57 3.89 -7.38 10.72
N SER A 58 2.98 -7.26 9.75
CA SER A 58 2.42 -8.43 9.07
C SER A 58 3.46 -9.16 8.22
N TRP A 59 4.33 -8.42 7.56
CA TRP A 59 5.48 -8.97 6.83
C TRP A 59 6.48 -9.65 7.76
N GLN A 60 6.88 -9.00 8.87
CA GLN A 60 7.75 -9.59 9.88
C GLN A 60 7.16 -10.89 10.44
N LYS A 61 5.87 -10.88 10.78
CA LYS A 61 5.17 -12.06 11.27
C LYS A 61 5.25 -13.23 10.29
N SER A 62 5.04 -12.97 8.99
CA SER A 62 5.13 -14.01 7.94
C SER A 62 6.52 -14.61 7.84
N ARG A 63 7.55 -13.81 8.04
CA ARG A 63 8.96 -14.23 8.01
C ARG A 63 9.35 -15.03 9.26
N LEU A 64 8.85 -14.66 10.43
CA LEU A 64 9.07 -15.43 11.67
C LEU A 64 8.48 -16.84 11.56
N VAL A 65 7.29 -17.00 10.99
CA VAL A 65 6.67 -18.32 10.77
C VAL A 65 7.49 -19.18 9.82
N ARG A 66 7.92 -18.62 8.68
CA ARG A 66 8.71 -19.36 7.68
C ARG A 66 10.10 -19.77 8.20
N SER A 67 10.74 -18.93 9.02
CA SER A 67 12.03 -19.22 9.66
C SER A 67 11.96 -20.41 10.61
N TRP A 68 10.85 -20.54 11.33
CA TRP A 68 10.60 -21.59 12.32
C TRP A 68 10.37 -22.97 11.68
N THR A 69 9.54 -23.07 10.66
CA THR A 69 9.26 -24.35 9.99
C THR A 69 10.52 -24.98 9.38
N HIS A 70 11.50 -24.18 8.99
CA HIS A 70 12.81 -24.69 8.55
C HIS A 70 13.69 -25.19 9.70
N LEU A 71 13.66 -24.53 10.85
CA LEU A 71 14.42 -24.93 12.03
C LEU A 71 13.89 -26.24 12.64
N GLU A 72 12.59 -26.44 12.65
CA GLU A 72 11.97 -27.70 13.10
C GLU A 72 12.32 -28.88 12.19
N ARG A 73 12.33 -28.68 10.87
CA ARG A 73 12.73 -29.73 9.89
C ARG A 73 14.20 -30.10 9.97
N GLN A 74 15.08 -29.18 10.37
CA GLN A 74 16.52 -29.47 10.53
C GLN A 74 16.87 -30.10 11.86
N ARG A 75 16.03 -30.00 12.88
CA ARG A 75 16.16 -30.68 14.17
C ARG A 75 15.34 -31.96 14.17
N GLY A 76 15.78 -32.94 13.40
CA GLY A 76 15.18 -34.28 13.38
C GLY A 76 14.98 -34.81 14.78
N GLY A 77 13.73 -35.02 15.17
CA GLY A 77 13.22 -36.14 15.97
C GLY A 77 13.73 -36.36 17.38
N PHE A 78 14.47 -35.48 18.04
CA PHE A 78 14.77 -35.64 19.47
C PHE A 78 14.06 -34.59 20.30
N GLY A 79 13.16 -35.08 21.17
CA GLY A 79 12.35 -34.26 22.05
C GLY A 79 13.18 -33.27 22.86
N PHE A 80 12.87 -32.00 22.71
CA PHE A 80 13.43 -30.94 23.54
C PHE A 80 12.71 -30.97 24.90
N LEU A 81 13.43 -31.39 25.91
CA LEU A 81 13.14 -31.11 27.32
C LEU A 81 13.31 -29.59 27.55
N GLY A 82 12.39 -28.81 27.00
CA GLY A 82 12.24 -27.40 27.32
C GLY A 82 11.30 -27.29 28.52
N GLY A 83 11.79 -26.74 29.62
CA GLY A 83 10.97 -26.45 30.80
C GLY A 83 9.80 -25.51 30.44
N PRO A 84 8.88 -25.20 31.36
CA PRO A 84 7.61 -24.49 31.15
C PRO A 84 7.79 -22.98 30.88
N GLY A 85 8.73 -22.61 30.03
CA GLY A 85 8.98 -21.25 29.56
C GLY A 85 8.56 -21.05 28.12
N GLU A 86 7.76 -20.01 27.85
CA GLU A 86 7.42 -19.56 26.50
C GLU A 86 8.73 -19.29 25.72
N SER A 87 8.90 -19.86 24.53
CA SER A 87 10.09 -19.57 23.72
C SER A 87 10.12 -18.07 23.33
N GLN A 88 11.32 -17.48 23.20
CA GLN A 88 11.47 -16.08 22.80
C GLN A 88 10.66 -15.76 21.53
N ILE A 89 10.57 -16.70 20.61
CA ILE A 89 9.83 -16.54 19.35
C ILE A 89 8.31 -16.50 19.56
N GLU A 90 7.79 -17.29 20.52
CA GLU A 90 6.37 -17.27 20.86
C GLU A 90 6.00 -15.96 21.52
N LEU A 91 6.85 -15.46 22.39
CA LEU A 91 6.71 -14.15 23.00
C LEU A 91 6.71 -13.03 21.93
N ASP A 92 7.66 -13.06 21.01
CA ASP A 92 7.75 -12.10 19.89
C ASP A 92 6.49 -12.17 19.01
N LYS A 93 6.03 -13.37 18.65
CA LYS A 93 4.78 -13.57 17.89
C LYS A 93 3.58 -13.00 18.63
N ARG A 94 3.51 -13.19 19.95
CA ARG A 94 2.42 -12.68 20.78
C ARG A 94 2.43 -11.15 20.83
N MET A 95 3.61 -10.54 21.00
CA MET A 95 3.78 -9.10 20.99
C MET A 95 3.38 -8.50 19.64
N ILE A 96 3.85 -9.05 18.52
CA ILE A 96 3.49 -8.63 17.18
C ILE A 96 1.98 -8.76 16.93
N ASN A 97 1.37 -9.88 17.30
CA ASN A 97 -0.07 -10.09 17.16
C ASN A 97 -0.89 -9.08 17.98
N LYS A 98 -0.46 -8.78 19.21
CA LYS A 98 -1.09 -7.76 20.05
C LYS A 98 -1.04 -6.39 19.37
N ARG A 99 0.12 -6.02 18.84
CA ARG A 99 0.30 -4.75 18.15
C ARG A 99 -0.53 -4.67 16.86
N ILE A 100 -0.56 -5.73 16.06
CA ILE A 100 -1.42 -5.83 14.85
C ILE A 100 -2.90 -5.60 15.21
N LYS A 101 -3.40 -6.22 16.28
CA LYS A 101 -4.78 -6.02 16.74
C LYS A 101 -5.06 -4.57 17.11
N GLN A 102 -4.14 -3.92 17.82
CA GLN A 102 -4.26 -2.50 18.17
C GLN A 102 -4.31 -1.60 16.92
N LEU A 103 -3.41 -1.82 15.95
CA LEU A 103 -3.37 -1.04 14.71
C LEU A 103 -4.63 -1.23 13.88
N LYS A 104 -5.13 -2.47 13.75
CA LYS A 104 -6.41 -2.76 13.06
C LYS A 104 -7.58 -2.02 13.71
N PHE A 105 -7.63 -1.98 15.05
CA PHE A 105 -8.65 -1.22 15.77
C PHE A 105 -8.57 0.29 15.47
N LEU A 106 -7.38 0.86 15.45
CA LEU A 106 -7.18 2.28 15.13
C LEU A 106 -7.61 2.61 13.69
N ILE A 107 -7.30 1.73 12.72
CA ILE A 107 -7.72 1.87 11.32
C ILE A 107 -9.26 1.81 11.23
N LEU A 108 -9.91 0.88 11.92
CA LEU A 108 -11.37 0.80 11.95
C LEU A 108 -12.02 2.06 12.54
N LYS A 109 -11.45 2.62 13.61
CA LYS A 109 -11.92 3.89 14.19
C LYS A 109 -11.79 5.04 13.20
N ALA A 110 -10.66 5.13 12.49
CA ALA A 110 -10.43 6.13 11.47
C ALA A 110 -11.40 5.98 10.29
N LYS A 111 -11.67 4.72 9.86
CA LYS A 111 -12.65 4.41 8.81
C LYS A 111 -14.04 4.94 9.17
N LYS A 112 -14.54 4.70 10.39
CA LYS A 112 -15.83 5.23 10.86
C LYS A 112 -15.89 6.76 10.77
N THR A 113 -14.84 7.46 11.17
CA THR A 113 -14.79 8.93 11.07
C THR A 113 -14.88 9.40 9.61
N ARG A 114 -14.15 8.72 8.70
CA ARG A 114 -14.21 9.01 7.26
C ARG A 114 -15.60 8.73 6.67
N GLU A 115 -16.27 7.67 7.10
CA GLU A 115 -17.64 7.35 6.69
C GLU A 115 -18.65 8.47 7.07
N ILE A 116 -18.55 9.00 8.28
CA ILE A 116 -19.37 10.11 8.72
C ILE A 116 -19.12 11.36 7.84
N GLN A 117 -17.85 11.66 7.56
CA GLN A 117 -17.49 12.78 6.69
C GLN A 117 -17.98 12.59 5.25
N TYR A 118 -17.91 11.35 4.74
CA TYR A 118 -18.43 11.02 3.42
C TYR A 118 -19.95 11.19 3.35
N ASN A 119 -20.70 10.65 4.32
CA ASN A 119 -22.15 10.77 4.37
C ASN A 119 -22.59 12.23 4.44
N ASN A 120 -21.85 13.08 5.16
CA ASN A 120 -22.12 14.52 5.20
C ASN A 120 -21.86 15.23 3.85
N ARG A 121 -20.88 14.74 3.05
CA ARG A 121 -20.65 15.23 1.67
C ARG A 121 -21.74 14.76 0.71
N GLN A 122 -22.17 13.51 0.83
CA GLN A 122 -23.24 12.91 0.02
C GLN A 122 -24.58 13.67 0.19
N LYS A 123 -24.92 14.09 1.42
CA LYS A 123 -26.11 14.92 1.68
C LYS A 123 -26.11 16.22 0.87
N LYS A 124 -24.92 16.75 0.54
CA LYS A 124 -24.76 17.96 -0.27
C LYS A 124 -24.80 17.70 -1.78
N ARG A 125 -24.94 16.45 -2.23
CA ARG A 125 -24.98 16.03 -3.63
C ARG A 125 -23.79 16.56 -4.45
N VAL A 126 -22.61 16.67 -3.84
CA VAL A 126 -21.39 17.10 -4.52
C VAL A 126 -20.69 15.86 -5.09
N PRO A 127 -20.50 15.75 -6.40
CA PRO A 127 -19.87 14.57 -7.00
C PRO A 127 -18.42 14.42 -6.56
N VAL A 128 -17.98 13.17 -6.48
CA VAL A 128 -16.63 12.78 -6.07
C VAL A 128 -15.96 12.04 -7.23
N VAL A 129 -14.82 12.55 -7.65
CA VAL A 129 -13.95 11.96 -8.69
C VAL A 129 -12.73 11.36 -8.02
N SER A 130 -12.34 10.13 -8.35
CA SER A 130 -11.09 9.54 -7.86
C SER A 130 -10.14 9.26 -9.02
N LEU A 131 -8.89 9.74 -8.86
CA LEU A 131 -7.81 9.42 -9.78
C LEU A 131 -7.16 8.10 -9.37
N LEU A 132 -6.99 7.20 -10.32
CA LEU A 132 -6.29 5.94 -10.12
C LEU A 132 -5.32 5.70 -11.27
N GLY A 133 -4.36 4.83 -11.08
CA GLY A 133 -3.36 4.50 -12.08
C GLY A 133 -2.00 4.17 -11.46
N TYR A 134 -1.07 3.87 -12.31
CA TYR A 134 0.27 3.43 -11.90
C TYR A 134 1.05 4.53 -11.16
N THR A 135 2.08 4.13 -10.40
CA THR A 135 3.01 5.12 -9.83
C THR A 135 3.62 5.92 -10.97
N ASN A 136 3.81 7.21 -10.74
CA ASN A 136 4.41 8.12 -11.71
C ASN A 136 3.62 8.33 -13.04
N ALA A 137 2.37 7.88 -13.14
CA ALA A 137 1.53 8.09 -14.33
C ALA A 137 0.94 9.51 -14.47
N GLY A 138 1.33 10.45 -13.61
CA GLY A 138 0.88 11.84 -13.69
C GLY A 138 -0.40 12.17 -12.88
N LYS A 139 -0.89 11.28 -11.98
CA LYS A 139 -2.09 11.54 -11.17
C LYS A 139 -2.02 12.82 -10.35
N SER A 140 -0.94 13.01 -9.59
CA SER A 140 -0.75 14.21 -8.74
C SER A 140 -0.54 15.47 -9.58
N THR A 141 0.02 15.35 -10.78
CA THR A 141 0.13 16.45 -11.74
C THR A 141 -1.25 16.90 -12.21
N LEU A 142 -2.09 15.93 -12.61
CA LEU A 142 -3.47 16.19 -13.03
C LEU A 142 -4.28 16.78 -11.86
N PHE A 143 -4.14 16.23 -10.65
CA PHE A 143 -4.78 16.74 -9.45
C PHE A 143 -4.42 18.21 -9.20
N ASN A 144 -3.13 18.56 -9.26
CA ASN A 144 -2.66 19.94 -9.09
C ASN A 144 -3.22 20.89 -10.15
N SER A 145 -3.26 20.45 -11.41
CA SER A 145 -3.79 21.23 -12.51
C SER A 145 -5.27 21.58 -12.29
N LEU A 146 -6.08 20.62 -11.85
CA LEU A 146 -7.51 20.80 -11.65
C LEU A 146 -7.84 21.59 -10.38
N THR A 147 -7.09 21.40 -9.30
CA THR A 147 -7.37 22.00 -7.99
C THR A 147 -6.64 23.30 -7.75
N LYS A 148 -5.70 23.68 -8.63
CA LYS A 148 -4.80 24.84 -8.47
C LYS A 148 -3.96 24.76 -7.19
N LEU A 149 -3.85 23.58 -6.57
CA LEU A 149 -2.99 23.34 -5.42
C LEU A 149 -1.56 23.06 -5.87
N LYS A 150 -0.58 23.41 -5.03
CA LYS A 150 0.84 23.08 -5.24
C LYS A 150 1.20 21.88 -4.38
N VAL A 151 0.56 20.74 -4.61
CA VAL A 151 0.96 19.49 -3.96
C VAL A 151 2.23 18.98 -4.63
N SER A 152 3.18 18.44 -3.84
CA SER A 152 4.40 17.85 -4.41
C SER A 152 4.03 16.78 -5.46
N ALA A 153 4.46 17.00 -6.68
CA ALA A 153 4.32 16.09 -7.81
C ALA A 153 5.72 15.86 -8.39
N LYS A 154 6.52 15.11 -7.63
CA LYS A 154 7.90 14.80 -8.03
C LYS A 154 7.91 13.46 -8.77
N ASN A 155 8.87 13.29 -9.65
CA ASN A 155 9.12 12.02 -10.34
C ASN A 155 9.70 10.98 -9.34
N LYS A 156 8.85 10.50 -8.42
CA LYS A 156 9.24 9.54 -7.37
C LYS A 156 8.15 8.48 -7.22
N LEU A 157 8.59 7.24 -7.01
CA LEU A 157 7.67 6.14 -6.72
C LEU A 157 6.86 6.43 -5.45
N PHE A 158 5.56 6.19 -5.49
CA PHE A 158 4.62 6.39 -4.39
C PHE A 158 4.68 7.77 -3.76
N GLU A 159 4.76 8.82 -4.59
CA GLU A 159 4.77 10.20 -4.09
C GLU A 159 3.50 10.51 -3.27
N THR A 160 2.37 9.94 -3.64
CA THR A 160 1.11 10.00 -2.88
C THR A 160 0.85 8.65 -2.24
N LEU A 161 1.01 8.54 -0.93
CA LEU A 161 0.61 7.38 -0.13
C LEU A 161 -0.69 7.67 0.63
N ASP A 162 -0.84 8.87 1.14
CA ASP A 162 -2.04 9.36 1.81
C ASP A 162 -2.97 10.01 0.78
N THR A 163 -4.22 9.53 0.70
CA THR A 163 -5.23 10.13 -0.19
C THR A 163 -5.39 11.62 0.08
N LYS A 164 -5.20 12.41 -0.95
CA LYS A 164 -5.41 13.86 -0.91
C LYS A 164 -6.77 14.18 -1.52
N ILE A 165 -7.58 14.91 -0.78
CA ILE A 165 -8.93 15.30 -1.21
C ILE A 165 -8.96 16.82 -1.35
N SER A 166 -9.41 17.29 -2.48
CA SER A 166 -9.67 18.71 -2.71
C SER A 166 -10.93 18.89 -3.53
N TYR A 167 -11.24 20.12 -3.88
CA TYR A 167 -12.34 20.43 -4.77
C TYR A 167 -11.85 21.19 -5.99
N PHE A 168 -12.60 21.05 -7.07
CA PHE A 168 -12.43 21.84 -8.27
C PHE A 168 -13.82 22.28 -8.80
N TYR A 169 -13.82 23.21 -9.73
CA TYR A 169 -15.05 23.69 -10.31
C TYR A 169 -15.24 23.13 -11.72
N LEU A 170 -16.39 22.54 -11.93
CA LEU A 170 -16.88 22.16 -13.25
C LEU A 170 -17.42 23.39 -13.98
N PRO A 171 -17.62 23.33 -15.31
CA PRO A 171 -18.36 24.35 -16.03
C PRO A 171 -19.67 24.70 -15.32
N LEU A 172 -20.10 25.94 -15.43
CA LEU A 172 -21.28 26.47 -14.74
C LEU A 172 -21.14 26.53 -13.21
N THR A 173 -19.91 26.71 -12.69
CA THR A 173 -19.60 26.90 -11.23
C THR A 173 -20.01 25.76 -10.31
N LYS A 174 -20.31 24.58 -10.84
CA LYS A 174 -20.62 23.41 -10.03
C LYS A 174 -19.37 22.87 -9.35
N LYS A 175 -19.44 22.66 -8.05
CA LYS A 175 -18.35 22.12 -7.24
C LYS A 175 -18.29 20.59 -7.35
N ALA A 176 -17.10 20.02 -7.51
CA ALA A 176 -16.84 18.58 -7.41
C ALA A 176 -15.62 18.32 -6.52
N TYR A 177 -15.60 17.20 -5.81
CA TYR A 177 -14.42 16.74 -5.11
C TYR A 177 -13.57 15.88 -6.01
N ILE A 178 -12.26 15.96 -5.83
CA ILE A 178 -11.29 15.09 -6.50
C ILE A 178 -10.34 14.49 -5.47
N ASN A 179 -10.08 13.20 -5.61
CA ASN A 179 -9.18 12.44 -4.76
C ASN A 179 -7.95 12.02 -5.57
N ASP A 180 -6.75 12.35 -5.09
CA ASP A 180 -5.50 11.75 -5.56
C ASP A 180 -5.19 10.54 -4.71
N THR A 181 -5.06 9.36 -5.33
CA THR A 181 -4.88 8.08 -4.63
C THR A 181 -3.45 7.56 -4.77
N VAL A 182 -3.14 6.55 -3.96
CA VAL A 182 -1.86 5.83 -4.05
C VAL A 182 -1.69 5.24 -5.46
N GLY A 183 -0.46 5.30 -5.98
CA GLY A 183 -0.14 4.68 -7.26
C GLY A 183 0.03 3.17 -7.15
N PHE A 184 -0.39 2.44 -8.17
CA PHE A 184 -0.16 1.00 -8.29
C PHE A 184 1.22 0.70 -8.88
N ILE A 185 1.71 -0.50 -8.62
CA ILE A 185 2.89 -1.10 -9.26
C ILE A 185 2.60 -2.54 -9.63
N SER A 186 3.41 -3.12 -10.55
CA SER A 186 3.34 -4.55 -10.88
C SER A 186 3.59 -5.40 -9.64
N ASP A 187 2.84 -6.51 -9.53
CA ASP A 187 2.99 -7.49 -8.45
C ASP A 187 3.00 -6.85 -7.06
N LEU A 188 2.05 -5.95 -6.80
CA LEU A 188 1.90 -5.37 -5.48
C LEU A 188 1.61 -6.50 -4.47
N PRO A 189 2.44 -6.69 -3.42
CA PRO A 189 2.20 -7.73 -2.44
C PRO A 189 0.81 -7.62 -1.81
N THR A 190 0.08 -8.74 -1.73
CA THR A 190 -1.29 -8.79 -1.18
C THR A 190 -1.38 -8.20 0.23
N LEU A 191 -0.35 -8.39 1.01
CA LEU A 191 -0.18 -7.82 2.35
C LEU A 191 -0.25 -6.28 2.35
N LEU A 192 0.32 -5.63 1.33
CA LEU A 192 0.23 -4.18 1.16
C LEU A 192 -1.16 -3.76 0.69
N VAL A 193 -1.77 -4.52 -0.22
CA VAL A 193 -3.15 -4.29 -0.67
C VAL A 193 -4.11 -4.31 0.54
N GLU A 194 -3.97 -5.29 1.43
CA GLU A 194 -4.78 -5.37 2.66
C GLU A 194 -4.55 -4.19 3.61
N ALA A 195 -3.30 -3.79 3.84
CA ALA A 195 -2.97 -2.68 4.72
C ALA A 195 -3.54 -1.35 4.21
N PHE A 196 -3.53 -1.13 2.88
CA PHE A 196 -4.03 0.09 2.24
C PHE A 196 -5.48 0.00 1.77
N LYS A 197 -6.17 -1.12 2.02
CA LYS A 197 -7.57 -1.30 1.64
C LYS A 197 -8.46 -0.15 2.09
N SER A 198 -8.27 0.37 3.32
CA SER A 198 -9.06 1.49 3.83
C SER A 198 -8.79 2.82 3.12
N THR A 199 -7.63 2.99 2.49
CA THR A 199 -7.32 4.15 1.63
C THR A 199 -7.97 3.96 0.26
N LEU A 200 -7.97 2.74 -0.25
CA LEU A 200 -8.61 2.37 -1.51
C LEU A 200 -10.15 2.32 -1.40
N ASP A 201 -10.73 2.18 -0.19
CA ASP A 201 -12.17 2.30 0.05
C ASP A 201 -12.74 3.67 -0.41
N GLU A 202 -11.92 4.71 -0.50
CA GLU A 202 -12.36 6.00 -1.05
C GLU A 202 -12.57 5.94 -2.56
N VAL A 203 -11.85 5.06 -3.26
CA VAL A 203 -12.04 4.79 -4.68
C VAL A 203 -13.40 4.13 -4.92
N THR A 204 -13.83 3.21 -4.02
CA THR A 204 -15.12 2.53 -4.14
C THR A 204 -16.32 3.46 -3.99
N LYS A 205 -16.11 4.61 -3.34
CA LYS A 205 -17.16 5.59 -3.04
C LYS A 205 -17.21 6.76 -4.02
N ALA A 206 -16.35 6.75 -5.04
CA ALA A 206 -16.34 7.78 -6.05
C ALA A 206 -17.48 7.60 -7.05
N ASP A 207 -18.07 8.72 -7.47
CA ASP A 207 -19.08 8.74 -8.52
C ASP A 207 -18.45 8.53 -9.91
N LEU A 208 -17.17 8.93 -10.06
CA LEU A 208 -16.39 8.76 -11.28
C LEU A 208 -14.97 8.32 -10.95
N LEU A 209 -14.49 7.29 -11.64
CA LEU A 209 -13.08 6.86 -11.61
C LEU A 209 -12.38 7.31 -12.89
N ILE A 210 -11.26 8.00 -12.73
CA ILE A 210 -10.40 8.40 -13.84
C ILE A 210 -9.11 7.58 -13.77
N HIS A 211 -8.90 6.70 -14.75
CA HIS A 211 -7.66 5.94 -14.87
C HIS A 211 -6.64 6.75 -15.66
N VAL A 212 -5.64 7.28 -14.95
CA VAL A 212 -4.52 8.04 -15.53
C VAL A 212 -3.45 7.06 -15.98
N ARG A 213 -3.06 7.14 -17.26
CA ARG A 213 -2.08 6.26 -17.89
C ARG A 213 -1.00 7.08 -18.55
N ASP A 214 0.24 6.65 -18.42
CA ASP A 214 1.36 7.17 -19.18
C ASP A 214 1.52 6.32 -20.46
N ILE A 215 1.08 6.86 -21.60
CA ILE A 215 1.13 6.17 -22.90
C ILE A 215 2.50 6.26 -23.58
N SER A 216 3.44 7.03 -23.03
CA SER A 216 4.80 7.16 -23.58
C SER A 216 5.68 5.94 -23.33
N ILE A 217 5.29 5.08 -22.38
CA ILE A 217 6.03 3.89 -22.00
C ILE A 217 5.51 2.65 -22.75
N SER A 218 6.42 1.75 -23.12
CA SER A 218 6.09 0.56 -23.92
C SER A 218 5.13 -0.42 -23.26
N ASN A 219 5.16 -0.53 -21.91
CA ASN A 219 4.35 -1.47 -21.13
C ASN A 219 3.04 -0.87 -20.56
N HIS A 220 2.53 0.22 -21.16
CA HIS A 220 1.34 0.92 -20.67
C HIS A 220 0.06 0.05 -20.68
N GLU A 221 -0.07 -0.94 -21.58
CA GLU A 221 -1.22 -1.87 -21.60
C GLU A 221 -1.13 -2.93 -20.48
N GLU A 222 0.09 -3.42 -20.16
CA GLU A 222 0.30 -4.31 -19.02
C GLU A 222 -0.04 -3.59 -17.72
N GLN A 223 0.41 -2.34 -17.56
CA GLN A 223 0.07 -1.53 -16.41
C GLN A 223 -1.43 -1.30 -16.25
N LYS A 224 -2.14 -1.10 -17.35
CA LYS A 224 -3.61 -1.00 -17.36
C LYS A 224 -4.24 -2.30 -16.83
N THR A 225 -3.76 -3.44 -17.31
CA THR A 225 -4.25 -4.76 -16.92
C THR A 225 -4.02 -5.01 -15.42
N ASP A 226 -2.84 -4.66 -14.90
CA ASP A 226 -2.50 -4.76 -13.48
C ASP A 226 -3.47 -3.94 -12.61
N VAL A 227 -3.72 -2.68 -13.00
CA VAL A 227 -4.66 -1.80 -12.28
C VAL A 227 -6.06 -2.39 -12.27
N LEU A 228 -6.55 -2.89 -13.42
CA LEU A 228 -7.87 -3.51 -13.52
C LEU A 228 -7.98 -4.79 -12.67
N ASN A 229 -6.93 -5.59 -12.61
CA ASN A 229 -6.89 -6.79 -11.78
C ASN A 229 -6.94 -6.45 -10.28
N ILE A 230 -6.23 -5.41 -9.84
CA ILE A 230 -6.30 -4.94 -8.45
C ILE A 230 -7.71 -4.41 -8.14
N LEU A 231 -8.34 -3.66 -9.03
CA LEU A 231 -9.71 -3.19 -8.86
C LEU A 231 -10.71 -4.34 -8.74
N LYS A 232 -10.54 -5.40 -9.53
CA LYS A 232 -11.35 -6.64 -9.41
C LYS A 232 -11.14 -7.32 -8.05
N GLN A 233 -9.89 -7.46 -7.57
CA GLN A 233 -9.59 -8.03 -6.26
C GLN A 233 -10.21 -7.23 -5.10
N LEU A 234 -10.37 -5.94 -5.27
CA LEU A 234 -11.00 -5.05 -4.30
C LEU A 234 -12.54 -5.02 -4.42
N ASN A 235 -13.12 -5.79 -5.36
CA ASN A 235 -14.54 -5.75 -5.72
C ASN A 235 -15.02 -4.34 -6.12
N ILE A 236 -14.15 -3.55 -6.73
CA ILE A 236 -14.49 -2.27 -7.34
C ILE A 236 -14.88 -2.56 -8.78
N ILE A 237 -16.18 -2.68 -9.04
CA ILE A 237 -16.69 -2.77 -10.41
C ILE A 237 -16.74 -1.32 -10.93
N PRO A 238 -15.97 -0.96 -11.95
CA PRO A 238 -16.11 0.37 -12.54
C PRO A 238 -17.48 0.46 -13.18
N ASN A 239 -18.39 1.23 -12.59
CA ASN A 239 -19.56 1.71 -13.30
C ASN A 239 -19.04 2.63 -14.40
N THR A 240 -18.93 2.07 -15.60
CA THR A 240 -18.57 2.75 -16.85
C THR A 240 -17.12 3.25 -16.95
N ILE A 241 -16.25 2.45 -17.53
CA ILE A 241 -15.13 2.97 -18.29
C ILE A 241 -15.71 3.38 -19.66
N GLY A 242 -16.19 4.59 -19.75
CA GLY A 242 -16.73 5.16 -20.98
C GLY A 242 -15.89 6.33 -21.42
N GLY A 243 -14.85 6.05 -22.19
CA GLY A 243 -14.37 6.96 -23.20
C GLY A 243 -14.75 6.34 -24.57
N PRO A 244 -15.15 7.11 -25.58
CA PRO A 244 -15.39 6.55 -26.90
C PRO A 244 -14.10 5.93 -27.43
N PRO A 245 -14.17 4.84 -28.19
CA PRO A 245 -13.03 4.32 -28.91
C PRO A 245 -12.58 5.39 -29.90
N MET A 246 -11.32 5.83 -29.79
CA MET A 246 -10.65 6.53 -30.90
C MET A 246 -10.00 5.49 -31.80
#